data_59a1ea1acd27c3f2bc14351d044989f7
#
_entry.id   59a1ea1acd27c3f2bc14351d044989f7
#
_cell.length_a   1.000
_cell.length_b   1.000
_cell.length_c   1.000
_cell.angle_alpha   90.00
_cell.angle_beta   90.00
_cell.angle_gamma   90.00
#
_symmetry.space_group_name_H-M   'P 1'
#
loop_
_entity.id
_entity.type
_entity.pdbx_description
1 polymer ?
#
loop_
_entity_poly.entity_id
_entity_poly.type
_entity_poly.pdbx_seq_one_letter_code
_entity_poly.pdbx_strand_id
1 'polypeptide(L)'
;TPVNAFRLRLVRQAFNVELVCIPVSDFFTLPTDERNPWAAHIDAPMPYTFDLDSRKPKTRLRNVEFGGRLSVNLSGIDFSFCGLHTWNKMPAFSYAVDPSGAAMTVVGHYRRLTMFGADVSFPIGRFVVRGELAANLNEVQNAEFGSEVQGRNVFNALLGVDWYAG
;
A
#
# COMPACT_ATOMS: atom_id res chain seq x y z
N THR A 1 4.65 10.67 -1.69
CA THR A 1 6.10 10.85 -1.84
C THR A 1 6.51 10.33 -3.20
N PRO A 2 7.21 11.09 -4.06
CA PRO A 2 7.72 10.60 -5.33
C PRO A 2 8.78 9.51 -5.09
N VAL A 3 8.78 8.47 -5.92
CA VAL A 3 9.74 7.38 -5.85
C VAL A 3 10.55 7.28 -7.14
N ASN A 4 11.83 6.94 -7.02
CA ASN A 4 12.67 6.64 -8.17
C ASN A 4 12.47 5.17 -8.55
N ALA A 5 12.04 4.92 -9.79
CA ALA A 5 11.76 3.58 -10.27
C ALA A 5 12.33 3.34 -11.67
N PHE A 6 12.76 2.12 -11.92
CA PHE A 6 12.99 1.63 -13.27
C PHE A 6 11.70 1.00 -13.79
N ARG A 7 11.32 1.37 -15.00
CA ARG A 7 10.12 0.85 -15.66
C ARG A 7 10.49 0.29 -17.02
N LEU A 8 10.11 -0.96 -17.28
CA LEU A 8 10.21 -1.59 -18.58
C LEU A 8 8.81 -1.84 -19.10
N ARG A 9 8.54 -1.44 -20.34
CA ARG A 9 7.25 -1.65 -20.98
C ARG A 9 7.43 -2.29 -22.35
N LEU A 10 6.73 -3.42 -22.57
CA LEU A 10 6.58 -4.07 -23.85
C LEU A 10 5.14 -3.85 -24.34
N VAL A 11 5.00 -3.23 -25.51
CA VAL A 11 3.71 -2.92 -26.12
C VAL A 11 3.54 -3.80 -27.36
N ARG A 12 2.41 -4.48 -27.44
CA ARG A 12 1.96 -5.25 -28.59
C ARG A 12 0.52 -4.90 -28.92
N GLN A 13 0.05 -5.30 -30.09
CA GLN A 13 -1.30 -4.96 -30.55
C GLN A 13 -2.39 -5.50 -29.61
N ALA A 14 -2.25 -6.72 -29.12
CA ALA A 14 -3.24 -7.39 -28.28
C ALA A 14 -2.93 -7.33 -26.78
N PHE A 15 -1.70 -6.99 -26.38
CA PHE A 15 -1.32 -6.95 -24.97
C PHE A 15 -0.18 -5.98 -24.68
N ASN A 16 -0.12 -5.53 -23.44
CA ASN A 16 0.98 -4.75 -22.89
C ASN A 16 1.49 -5.43 -21.63
N VAL A 17 2.80 -5.53 -21.50
CA VAL A 17 3.47 -5.96 -20.26
C VAL A 17 4.26 -4.78 -19.71
N GLU A 18 4.10 -4.54 -18.43
CA GLU A 18 4.86 -3.52 -17.70
C GLU A 18 5.51 -4.15 -16.48
N LEU A 19 6.78 -3.87 -16.29
CA LEU A 19 7.55 -4.26 -15.11
C LEU A 19 8.08 -3.00 -14.43
N VAL A 20 8.06 -3.00 -13.11
CA VAL A 20 8.57 -1.89 -12.31
C VAL A 20 9.51 -2.44 -11.22
N CYS A 21 10.59 -1.71 -10.98
CA CYS A 21 11.54 -1.98 -9.91
C CYS A 21 11.84 -0.66 -9.19
N ILE A 22 11.64 -0.64 -7.87
CA ILE A 22 11.89 0.52 -7.01
C ILE A 22 13.06 0.16 -6.10
N PRO A 23 14.30 0.60 -6.41
CA PRO A 23 15.49 0.21 -5.65
C PRO A 23 15.57 0.87 -4.28
N VAL A 24 14.97 2.05 -4.13
CA VAL A 24 14.96 2.82 -2.88
C VAL A 24 13.51 3.07 -2.47
N SER A 25 13.13 2.49 -1.35
CA SER A 25 11.80 2.65 -0.79
C SER A 25 11.71 3.95 -0.01
N ASP A 26 10.77 4.82 -0.36
CA ASP A 26 10.39 5.97 0.45
C ASP A 26 9.19 5.63 1.32
N PHE A 27 9.24 6.09 2.56
CA PHE A 27 8.19 5.89 3.55
C PHE A 27 7.52 7.20 3.89
N PHE A 28 6.28 7.12 4.32
CA PHE A 28 5.54 8.28 4.77
C PHE A 28 6.24 8.91 5.99
N THR A 29 6.43 10.22 5.94
CA THR A 29 6.99 10.99 7.07
C THR A 29 5.83 11.55 7.88
N LEU A 30 5.64 10.99 9.07
CA LEU A 30 4.64 11.49 10.00
C LEU A 30 5.19 12.76 10.68
N PRO A 31 4.48 13.89 10.64
CA PRO A 31 4.89 15.08 11.37
C PRO A 31 4.70 14.83 12.87
N THR A 32 5.79 14.81 13.62
CA THR A 32 5.80 14.59 15.07
C THR A 32 6.28 15.81 15.87
N ASP A 33 6.68 16.88 15.19
CA ASP A 33 7.05 18.15 15.85
C ASP A 33 5.78 18.87 16.30
N GLU A 34 5.62 19.07 17.61
CA GLU A 34 4.47 19.75 18.23
C GLU A 34 4.23 21.18 17.74
N ARG A 35 5.26 21.83 17.16
CA ARG A 35 5.13 23.14 16.52
C ARG A 35 4.43 23.07 15.14
N ASN A 36 4.28 21.89 14.60
CA ASN A 36 3.57 21.72 13.34
C ASN A 36 2.06 21.65 13.61
N PRO A 37 1.23 22.52 12.98
CA PRO A 37 -0.23 22.47 13.14
C PRO A 37 -0.86 21.12 12.75
N TRP A 38 -0.14 20.32 11.96
CA TRP A 38 -0.55 18.99 11.50
C TRP A 38 0.18 17.86 12.24
N ALA A 39 0.76 18.16 13.40
CA ALA A 39 1.44 17.14 14.20
C ALA A 39 0.48 16.00 14.54
N ALA A 40 1.00 14.77 14.44
CA ALA A 40 0.25 13.59 14.86
C ALA A 40 0.14 13.60 16.38
N HIS A 41 -1.10 13.62 16.86
CA HIS A 41 -1.41 13.49 18.28
C HIS A 41 -2.04 12.12 18.54
N ILE A 42 -1.68 11.55 19.69
CA ILE A 42 -2.29 10.33 20.21
C ILE A 42 -2.92 10.71 21.55
N ASP A 43 -4.19 10.37 21.70
CA ASP A 43 -4.87 10.49 22.99
C ASP A 43 -4.36 9.38 23.92
N ALA A 44 -3.38 9.72 24.73
CA ALA A 44 -2.67 8.79 25.59
C ALA A 44 -2.77 9.23 27.06
N PRO A 45 -2.93 8.29 27.99
CA PRO A 45 -3.06 8.60 29.43
C PRO A 45 -1.74 9.04 30.08
N MET A 46 -0.63 9.03 29.34
CA MET A 46 0.70 9.35 29.85
C MET A 46 1.56 10.04 28.78
N PRO A 47 2.64 10.73 29.14
CA PRO A 47 3.59 11.31 28.19
C PRO A 47 4.12 10.23 27.21
N TYR A 48 4.28 10.62 25.95
CA TYR A 48 4.76 9.70 24.92
C TYR A 48 5.80 10.32 23.99
N THR A 49 6.58 9.44 23.37
CA THR A 49 7.55 9.79 22.32
C THR A 49 7.37 8.88 21.11
N PHE A 50 7.74 9.35 19.91
CA PHE A 50 7.70 8.54 18.69
C PHE A 50 9.08 7.95 18.38
N ASP A 51 9.13 6.64 18.12
CA ASP A 51 10.25 5.94 17.49
C ASP A 51 9.80 5.40 16.13
N LEU A 52 9.96 6.19 15.09
CA LEU A 52 9.56 5.85 13.73
C LEU A 52 10.72 5.31 12.89
N ASP A 53 11.95 5.47 13.34
CA ASP A 53 13.13 5.20 12.52
C ASP A 53 13.88 3.92 12.91
N SER A 54 13.79 3.46 14.15
CA SER A 54 14.54 2.29 14.62
C SER A 54 14.26 1.02 13.82
N ARG A 55 13.03 0.84 13.34
CA ARG A 55 12.57 -0.32 12.56
C ARG A 55 12.35 -0.03 11.08
N LYS A 56 12.69 1.16 10.63
CA LYS A 56 12.54 1.55 9.22
C LYS A 56 13.50 0.75 8.33
N PRO A 57 13.02 0.15 7.24
CA PRO A 57 13.86 -0.62 6.33
C PRO A 57 14.95 0.25 5.71
N LYS A 58 16.19 -0.18 5.84
CA LYS A 58 17.35 0.50 5.24
C LYS A 58 17.43 0.21 3.75
N THR A 59 18.01 1.13 2.98
CA THR A 59 18.29 0.93 1.54
C THR A 59 19.28 -0.23 1.36
N ARG A 60 18.79 -1.37 0.88
CA ARG A 60 19.55 -2.59 0.58
C ARG A 60 18.86 -3.35 -0.54
N LEU A 61 19.58 -4.15 -1.31
CA LEU A 61 19.04 -4.97 -2.42
C LEU A 61 17.87 -5.85 -1.98
N ARG A 62 17.91 -6.43 -0.77
CA ARG A 62 16.81 -7.24 -0.23
C ARG A 62 15.52 -6.44 0.05
N ASN A 63 15.61 -5.11 0.08
CA ASN A 63 14.49 -4.21 0.36
C ASN A 63 13.92 -3.56 -0.91
N VAL A 64 14.42 -3.91 -2.08
CA VAL A 64 13.89 -3.52 -3.38
C VAL A 64 12.42 -3.93 -3.50
N GLU A 65 11.63 -3.07 -4.10
CA GLU A 65 10.24 -3.33 -4.43
C GLU A 65 10.14 -3.63 -5.93
N PHE A 66 9.24 -4.52 -6.29
CA PHE A 66 9.04 -4.88 -7.68
C PHE A 66 7.59 -5.25 -7.96
N GLY A 67 7.20 -5.05 -9.19
CA GLY A 67 5.86 -5.39 -9.62
C GLY A 67 5.75 -5.48 -11.13
N GLY A 68 4.55 -5.80 -11.57
CA GLY A 68 4.24 -5.86 -12.99
C GLY A 68 2.74 -5.78 -13.26
N ARG A 69 2.42 -5.45 -14.50
CA ARG A 69 1.07 -5.43 -15.01
C ARG A 69 1.05 -6.07 -16.41
N LEU A 70 0.10 -6.96 -16.62
CA LEU A 70 -0.29 -7.46 -17.92
C LEU A 70 -1.66 -6.88 -18.26
N SER A 71 -1.76 -6.14 -19.37
CA SER A 71 -3.04 -5.65 -19.90
C SER A 71 -3.28 -6.31 -21.26
N VAL A 72 -4.48 -6.79 -21.48
CA VAL A 72 -4.89 -7.50 -22.72
C VAL A 72 -6.17 -6.87 -23.23
N ASN A 73 -6.18 -6.61 -24.55
CA ASN A 73 -7.36 -6.17 -25.28
C ASN A 73 -7.73 -7.23 -26.30
N LEU A 74 -8.92 -7.81 -26.16
CA LEU A 74 -9.44 -8.83 -27.05
C LEU A 74 -10.86 -8.46 -27.50
N SER A 75 -11.00 -8.09 -28.79
CA SER A 75 -12.32 -7.87 -29.39
C SER A 75 -13.24 -6.92 -28.60
N GLY A 76 -12.66 -5.85 -28.01
CA GLY A 76 -13.39 -4.85 -27.23
C GLY A 76 -13.56 -5.20 -25.75
N ILE A 77 -13.00 -6.31 -25.30
CA ILE A 77 -12.88 -6.64 -23.88
C ILE A 77 -11.48 -6.26 -23.42
N ASP A 78 -11.40 -5.39 -22.44
CA ASP A 78 -10.15 -5.03 -21.78
C ASP A 78 -10.08 -5.76 -20.45
N PHE A 79 -8.97 -6.43 -20.18
CA PHE A 79 -8.69 -6.94 -18.85
C PHE A 79 -7.23 -6.76 -18.48
N SER A 80 -6.96 -6.63 -17.20
CA SER A 80 -5.59 -6.61 -16.73
C SER A 80 -5.41 -7.36 -15.43
N PHE A 81 -4.15 -7.78 -15.21
CA PHE A 81 -3.66 -8.34 -13.96
C PHE A 81 -2.44 -7.56 -13.52
N CYS A 82 -2.34 -7.24 -12.25
CA CYS A 82 -1.15 -6.62 -11.69
C CYS A 82 -0.75 -7.31 -10.39
N GLY A 83 0.55 -7.21 -10.10
CA GLY A 83 1.12 -7.62 -8.83
C GLY A 83 2.20 -6.65 -8.41
N LEU A 84 2.29 -6.36 -7.13
CA LEU A 84 3.30 -5.49 -6.55
C LEU A 84 3.75 -6.05 -5.20
N HIS A 85 5.05 -6.32 -5.07
CA HIS A 85 5.69 -6.64 -3.81
C HIS A 85 6.42 -5.41 -3.29
N THR A 86 5.90 -4.81 -2.24
CA THR A 86 6.29 -3.50 -1.73
C THR A 86 6.37 -3.50 -0.21
N TRP A 87 6.55 -2.33 0.38
CA TRP A 87 6.42 -2.09 1.80
C TRP A 87 5.11 -1.34 2.09
N ASN A 88 4.49 -1.61 3.23
CA ASN A 88 3.50 -0.69 3.77
C ASN A 88 4.19 0.65 4.01
N LYS A 89 3.79 1.69 3.25
CA LYS A 89 4.48 2.99 3.25
C LYS A 89 4.23 3.78 4.52
N MET A 90 3.06 3.60 5.12
CA MET A 90 2.73 4.11 6.44
C MET A 90 3.03 3.03 7.47
N PRO A 91 3.78 3.35 8.54
CA PRO A 91 4.01 2.38 9.61
C PRO A 91 2.71 2.10 10.37
N ALA A 92 2.55 0.89 10.86
CA ALA A 92 1.61 0.60 11.92
C ALA A 92 2.27 0.82 13.27
N PHE A 93 1.50 1.18 14.28
CA PHE A 93 2.03 1.55 15.58
C PHE A 93 1.78 0.48 16.61
N SER A 94 2.77 0.28 17.48
CA SER A 94 2.63 -0.40 18.77
C SER A 94 3.08 0.51 19.89
N TYR A 95 2.67 0.19 21.09
CA TYR A 95 2.87 1.01 22.26
C TYR A 95 3.73 0.25 23.28
N ALA A 96 4.90 0.79 23.59
CA ALA A 96 5.81 0.23 24.58
C ALA A 96 5.84 1.15 25.82
N VAL A 97 5.37 0.64 26.93
CA VAL A 97 5.40 1.37 28.21
C VAL A 97 6.77 1.16 28.87
N ASP A 98 7.35 2.24 29.38
CA ASP A 98 8.59 2.20 30.16
C ASP A 98 8.38 1.31 31.40
N PRO A 99 9.40 0.56 31.84
CA PRO A 99 9.36 -0.22 33.07
C PRO A 99 8.93 0.56 34.34
N SER A 100 9.16 1.85 34.37
CA SER A 100 8.68 2.75 35.45
C SER A 100 7.18 3.07 35.37
N GLY A 101 6.53 2.80 34.24
CA GLY A 101 5.13 3.19 33.97
C GLY A 101 4.90 4.68 33.77
N ALA A 102 5.97 5.50 33.70
CA ALA A 102 5.86 6.97 33.65
C ALA A 102 5.76 7.54 32.24
N ALA A 103 6.17 6.80 31.23
CA ALA A 103 6.16 7.23 29.83
C ALA A 103 5.92 6.05 28.86
N MET A 104 5.56 6.38 27.62
CA MET A 104 5.27 5.43 26.56
C MET A 104 6.06 5.79 25.30
N THR A 105 6.53 4.78 24.58
CA THR A 105 7.10 4.94 23.23
C THR A 105 6.16 4.37 22.18
N VAL A 106 5.82 5.18 21.20
CA VAL A 106 5.04 4.78 20.02
C VAL A 106 6.01 4.32 18.96
N VAL A 107 6.05 3.01 18.73
CA VAL A 107 7.02 2.37 17.85
C VAL A 107 6.40 2.09 16.48
N GLY A 108 7.03 2.60 15.42
CA GLY A 108 6.60 2.37 14.03
C GLY A 108 7.09 1.01 13.50
N HIS A 109 6.16 0.24 12.96
CA HIS A 109 6.43 -1.08 12.35
C HIS A 109 6.20 -1.03 10.85
N TYR A 110 7.22 -1.42 10.09
CA TYR A 110 7.17 -1.51 8.63
C TYR A 110 7.18 -2.99 8.22
N ARG A 111 6.20 -3.41 7.44
CA ARG A 111 6.09 -4.78 6.93
C ARG A 111 5.97 -4.80 5.42
N ARG A 112 6.40 -5.91 4.81
CA ARG A 112 6.16 -6.18 3.40
C ARG A 112 4.67 -6.36 3.14
N LEU A 113 4.23 -5.79 2.02
CA LEU A 113 2.89 -5.90 1.47
C LEU A 113 3.02 -6.53 0.09
N THR A 114 2.19 -7.52 -0.21
CA THR A 114 2.04 -8.05 -1.55
C THR A 114 0.62 -7.76 -2.02
N MET A 115 0.51 -7.02 -3.12
CA MET A 115 -0.76 -6.68 -3.75
C MET A 115 -0.94 -7.49 -5.02
N PHE A 116 -2.15 -7.97 -5.25
CA PHE A 116 -2.61 -8.48 -6.53
C PHE A 116 -3.87 -7.73 -6.92
N GLY A 117 -4.00 -7.41 -8.19
CA GLY A 117 -5.18 -6.76 -8.74
C GLY A 117 -5.56 -7.37 -10.07
N ALA A 118 -6.84 -7.37 -10.35
CA ALA A 118 -7.40 -7.72 -11.65
C ALA A 118 -8.54 -6.75 -11.98
N ASP A 119 -8.59 -6.32 -13.22
CA ASP A 119 -9.68 -5.50 -13.72
C ASP A 119 -10.17 -6.03 -15.07
N VAL A 120 -11.47 -5.84 -15.33
CA VAL A 120 -12.12 -6.16 -16.59
C VAL A 120 -13.09 -5.06 -16.97
N SER A 121 -13.14 -4.73 -18.25
CA SER A 121 -14.11 -3.80 -18.82
C SER A 121 -14.59 -4.32 -20.17
N PHE A 122 -15.90 -4.35 -20.37
CA PHE A 122 -16.48 -4.80 -21.63
C PHE A 122 -17.81 -4.11 -21.94
N PRO A 123 -18.06 -3.74 -23.20
CA PRO A 123 -19.32 -3.14 -23.64
C PRO A 123 -20.40 -4.21 -23.89
N ILE A 124 -21.63 -3.91 -23.47
CA ILE A 124 -22.83 -4.68 -23.81
C ILE A 124 -23.90 -3.71 -24.33
N GLY A 125 -24.02 -3.57 -25.62
CA GLY A 125 -24.94 -2.62 -26.22
C GLY A 125 -24.62 -1.17 -25.82
N ARG A 126 -25.50 -0.54 -25.04
CA ARG A 126 -25.31 0.83 -24.53
C ARG A 126 -24.68 0.89 -23.13
N PHE A 127 -24.29 -0.26 -22.60
CA PHE A 127 -23.68 -0.35 -21.28
C PHE A 127 -22.20 -0.71 -21.41
N VAL A 128 -21.40 -0.22 -20.47
CA VAL A 128 -20.05 -0.73 -20.21
C VAL A 128 -20.02 -1.28 -18.79
N VAL A 129 -19.75 -2.55 -18.68
CA VAL A 129 -19.61 -3.25 -17.38
C VAL A 129 -18.15 -3.25 -17.00
N ARG A 130 -17.87 -2.90 -15.75
CA ARG A 130 -16.52 -2.90 -15.18
C ARG A 130 -16.51 -3.72 -13.89
N GLY A 131 -15.47 -4.53 -13.74
CA GLY A 131 -15.22 -5.27 -12.52
C GLY A 131 -13.78 -5.07 -12.07
N GLU A 132 -13.57 -4.92 -10.77
CA GLU A 132 -12.24 -4.79 -10.18
C GLU A 132 -12.13 -5.71 -8.96
N LEU A 133 -10.99 -6.37 -8.82
CA LEU A 133 -10.63 -7.18 -7.68
C LEU A 133 -9.26 -6.76 -7.18
N ALA A 134 -9.10 -6.66 -5.87
CA ALA A 134 -7.80 -6.42 -5.25
C ALA A 134 -7.63 -7.29 -4.01
N ALA A 135 -6.42 -7.83 -3.86
CA ALA A 135 -6.00 -8.58 -2.70
C ALA A 135 -4.70 -7.98 -2.15
N ASN A 136 -4.74 -7.52 -0.90
CA ASN A 136 -3.59 -7.06 -0.16
C ASN A 136 -3.21 -8.12 0.87
N LEU A 137 -2.06 -8.76 0.68
CA LEU A 137 -1.56 -9.78 1.60
C LEU A 137 -0.58 -9.14 2.57
N ASN A 138 -0.79 -9.39 3.86
CA ASN A 138 0.03 -8.87 4.96
C ASN A 138 -0.04 -7.32 5.09
N GLU A 139 -1.21 -6.74 4.85
CA GLU A 139 -1.47 -5.33 5.15
C GLU A 139 -1.42 -5.11 6.66
N VAL A 140 -0.60 -4.15 7.10
CA VAL A 140 -0.43 -3.89 8.53
C VAL A 140 -1.60 -3.10 9.08
N GLN A 141 -1.98 -3.44 10.31
CA GLN A 141 -2.97 -2.71 11.08
C GLN A 141 -2.36 -2.26 12.40
N ASN A 142 -2.78 -1.09 12.86
CA ASN A 142 -2.36 -0.57 14.16
C ASN A 142 -2.75 -1.56 15.26
N ALA A 143 -1.84 -1.73 16.21
CA ALA A 143 -2.13 -2.50 17.40
C ALA A 143 -3.01 -1.69 18.36
N GLU A 144 -3.90 -2.35 19.05
CA GLU A 144 -4.51 -1.78 20.26
C GLU A 144 -3.45 -1.67 21.37
N PHE A 145 -3.71 -0.85 22.37
CA PHE A 145 -2.81 -0.69 23.52
C PHE A 145 -2.55 -2.06 24.18
N GLY A 146 -1.27 -2.43 24.31
CA GLY A 146 -0.86 -3.71 24.85
C GLY A 146 -0.88 -4.89 23.88
N SER A 147 -1.21 -4.67 22.61
CA SER A 147 -1.22 -5.69 21.56
C SER A 147 -0.05 -5.55 20.60
N GLU A 148 0.22 -6.60 19.83
CA GLU A 148 1.23 -6.59 18.76
C GLU A 148 0.64 -6.18 17.42
N VAL A 149 1.45 -5.50 16.59
CA VAL A 149 1.11 -5.18 15.21
C VAL A 149 0.96 -6.46 14.39
N GLN A 150 -0.19 -6.64 13.77
CA GLN A 150 -0.53 -7.80 12.96
C GLN A 150 -0.67 -7.40 11.48
N GLY A 151 -0.30 -8.34 10.58
CA GLY A 151 -0.63 -8.25 9.18
C GLY A 151 -1.89 -9.03 8.89
N ARG A 152 -2.80 -8.47 8.10
CA ARG A 152 -4.04 -9.12 7.66
C ARG A 152 -4.13 -9.15 6.14
N ASN A 153 -4.84 -10.13 5.62
CA ASN A 153 -5.19 -10.17 4.21
C ASN A 153 -6.51 -9.42 4.01
N VAL A 154 -6.50 -8.46 3.09
CA VAL A 154 -7.66 -7.62 2.77
C VAL A 154 -8.04 -7.87 1.32
N PHE A 155 -9.32 -8.12 1.07
CA PHE A 155 -9.88 -8.33 -0.25
C PHE A 155 -10.91 -7.26 -0.54
N ASN A 156 -10.82 -6.67 -1.74
CA ASN A 156 -11.75 -5.66 -2.22
C ASN A 156 -12.30 -6.09 -3.57
N ALA A 157 -13.58 -5.83 -3.81
CA ALA A 157 -14.23 -6.04 -5.09
C ALA A 157 -15.12 -4.84 -5.41
N LEU A 158 -15.14 -4.43 -6.67
CA LEU A 158 -15.97 -3.37 -7.18
C LEU A 158 -16.65 -3.83 -8.48
N LEU A 159 -17.92 -3.52 -8.64
CA LEU A 159 -18.67 -3.69 -9.88
C LEU A 159 -19.29 -2.34 -10.27
N GLY A 160 -19.08 -1.93 -11.50
CA GLY A 160 -19.60 -0.70 -12.07
C GLY A 160 -20.32 -0.95 -13.38
N VAL A 161 -21.32 -0.14 -13.66
CA VAL A 161 -22.03 -0.14 -14.96
C VAL A 161 -22.22 1.30 -15.40
N ASP A 162 -21.67 1.64 -16.55
CA ASP A 162 -21.87 2.93 -17.21
C ASP A 162 -22.96 2.77 -18.28
N TRP A 163 -23.87 3.70 -18.36
CA TRP A 163 -24.90 3.77 -19.40
C TRP A 163 -24.69 4.98 -20.30
N TYR A 164 -24.64 4.74 -21.59
CA TYR A 164 -24.52 5.80 -22.61
C TYR A 164 -25.90 6.06 -23.21
N ALA A 165 -26.50 7.16 -22.80
CA ALA A 165 -27.69 7.71 -23.45
C ALA A 165 -27.27 8.30 -24.80
N GLY A 166 -27.60 7.61 -25.90
CA GLY A 166 -27.39 8.07 -27.28
C GLY A 166 -28.42 9.10 -27.72
#